data_d1b82795357a4a0423eab2f7b33079bf
#
_entry.id   d1b82795357a4a0423eab2f7b33079bf
#
_cell.length_a   1.000
_cell.length_b   1.000
_cell.length_c   1.000
_cell.angle_alpha   90.00
_cell.angle_beta   90.00
_cell.angle_gamma   90.00
#
_symmetry.space_group_name_H-M   'P 1'
#
loop_
_entity.id
_entity.type
_entity.pdbx_description
1 polymer ?
#
loop_
_entity_poly.entity_id
_entity_poly.type
_entity_poly.pdbx_seq_one_letter_code
_entity_poly.pdbx_strand_id
1 'polypeptide(L)'
;MKKVRLSDVKAYEAPGHFGMTAMRLIGKEETGAQKFWMGLSHFLPGGGAEWGYEDNPLEKVYFVLKGEITVKSKTEEIVLGKWDSLFLGPNEGREIINKTNKPASMLVVINYPD
;
A
#
# COMPACT_ATOMS: atom_id res chain seq x y z
N MET A 1 5.11 -24.38 -0.06
CA MET A 1 5.81 -23.12 -0.39
C MET A 1 5.38 -22.68 -1.79
N LYS A 2 5.21 -21.38 -1.99
CA LYS A 2 4.81 -20.87 -3.29
C LYS A 2 5.56 -19.57 -3.60
N LYS A 3 6.31 -19.56 -4.69
CA LYS A 3 7.03 -18.40 -5.17
C LYS A 3 6.16 -17.64 -6.18
N VAL A 4 6.11 -16.32 -6.04
CA VAL A 4 5.47 -15.44 -7.02
C VAL A 4 6.56 -14.57 -7.65
N ARG A 5 6.64 -14.59 -8.98
CA ARG A 5 7.58 -13.74 -9.72
C ARG A 5 6.87 -12.46 -10.11
N LEU A 6 7.48 -11.33 -9.81
CA LEU A 6 6.90 -10.02 -10.12
C LEU A 6 6.53 -9.90 -11.61
N SER A 7 7.37 -10.47 -12.50
CA SER A 7 7.11 -10.43 -13.94
C SER A 7 5.82 -11.12 -14.37
N ASP A 8 5.29 -12.02 -13.53
CA ASP A 8 4.05 -12.76 -13.82
C ASP A 8 2.81 -12.10 -13.18
N VAL A 9 3.00 -11.04 -12.38
CA VAL A 9 1.91 -10.38 -11.69
C VAL A 9 1.31 -9.28 -12.56
N LYS A 10 -0.01 -9.30 -12.69
CA LYS A 10 -0.73 -8.25 -13.43
C LYS A 10 -1.14 -7.13 -12.48
N ALA A 11 -1.06 -5.91 -12.96
CA ALA A 11 -1.58 -4.76 -12.23
C ALA A 11 -3.11 -4.87 -12.08
N TYR A 12 -3.63 -4.35 -10.98
CA TYR A 12 -5.07 -4.23 -10.77
C TYR A 12 -5.44 -2.78 -10.47
N GLU A 13 -6.72 -2.45 -10.66
CA GLU A 13 -7.25 -1.13 -10.36
C GLU A 13 -7.59 -1.06 -8.88
N ALA A 14 -6.88 -0.23 -8.12
CA ALA A 14 -7.17 0.01 -6.72
C ALA A 14 -8.11 1.22 -6.60
N PRO A 15 -9.32 1.05 -6.03
CA PRO A 15 -10.26 2.17 -5.91
C PRO A 15 -9.66 3.36 -5.17
N GLY A 16 -9.92 4.57 -5.67
CA GLY A 16 -9.44 5.81 -5.06
C GLY A 16 -7.94 6.06 -5.19
N HIS A 17 -7.23 5.23 -5.95
CA HIS A 17 -5.80 5.43 -6.22
C HIS A 17 -5.62 6.10 -7.58
N PHE A 18 -4.56 6.88 -7.71
CA PHE A 18 -4.25 7.63 -8.93
C PHE A 18 -2.74 7.76 -9.12
N GLY A 19 -2.30 7.86 -10.38
CA GLY A 19 -0.88 8.04 -10.71
C GLY A 19 0.00 6.94 -10.12
N MET A 20 -0.48 5.69 -10.16
CA MET A 20 0.23 4.58 -9.55
C MET A 20 -0.14 3.26 -10.21
N THR A 21 0.66 2.25 -9.95
CA THR A 21 0.41 0.87 -10.35
C THR A 21 0.37 -0.01 -9.09
N ALA A 22 -0.70 -0.78 -8.94
CA ALA A 22 -0.88 -1.70 -7.82
C ALA A 22 -0.79 -3.14 -8.29
N MET A 23 -0.04 -3.97 -7.57
CA MET A 23 0.14 -5.39 -7.86
C MET A 23 -0.02 -6.19 -6.57
N ARG A 24 -0.87 -7.21 -6.59
CA ARG A 24 -1.00 -8.10 -5.45
C ARG A 24 -0.07 -9.28 -5.64
N LEU A 25 0.88 -9.44 -4.72
CA LEU A 25 1.90 -10.50 -4.80
C LEU A 25 1.45 -11.77 -4.09
N ILE A 26 0.90 -11.63 -2.90
CA ILE A 26 0.48 -12.70 -2.01
C ILE A 26 -0.96 -12.44 -1.60
N GLY A 27 -1.83 -13.41 -1.72
CA GLY A 27 -3.23 -13.28 -1.34
C GLY A 27 -3.98 -14.56 -1.60
N LYS A 28 -5.29 -14.56 -1.36
CA LYS A 28 -6.13 -15.76 -1.51
C LYS A 28 -6.06 -16.33 -2.92
N GLU A 29 -6.18 -15.49 -3.93
CA GLU A 29 -6.16 -15.94 -5.32
C GLU A 29 -4.75 -16.26 -5.79
N GLU A 30 -3.76 -15.47 -5.41
CA GLU A 30 -2.39 -15.63 -5.87
C GLU A 30 -1.71 -16.84 -5.28
N THR A 31 -1.89 -17.08 -3.97
CA THR A 31 -1.13 -18.10 -3.25
C THR A 31 -1.95 -18.98 -2.31
N GLY A 32 -3.23 -18.69 -2.11
CA GLY A 32 -4.07 -19.37 -1.11
C GLY A 32 -3.87 -18.87 0.31
N ALA A 33 -3.22 -17.72 0.49
CA ALA A 33 -3.05 -17.13 1.82
C ALA A 33 -4.41 -16.81 2.44
N GLN A 34 -4.60 -17.15 3.73
CA GLN A 34 -5.88 -17.02 4.39
C GLN A 34 -5.96 -15.86 5.37
N LYS A 35 -4.83 -15.37 5.87
CA LYS A 35 -4.81 -14.39 6.96
C LYS A 35 -4.50 -12.98 6.52
N PHE A 36 -3.79 -12.81 5.42
CA PHE A 36 -3.39 -11.49 4.93
C PHE A 36 -3.09 -11.52 3.43
N TRP A 37 -3.00 -10.33 2.85
CA TRP A 37 -2.45 -10.19 1.52
C TRP A 37 -1.33 -9.14 1.53
N MET A 38 -0.41 -9.26 0.57
CA MET A 38 0.70 -8.32 0.38
C MET A 38 0.69 -7.83 -1.05
N GLY A 39 0.77 -6.52 -1.20
CA GLY A 39 0.83 -5.88 -2.49
C GLY A 39 2.05 -4.97 -2.62
N LEU A 40 2.35 -4.63 -3.86
CA LEU A 40 3.40 -3.69 -4.21
C LEU A 40 2.74 -2.52 -4.95
N SER A 41 3.00 -1.32 -4.46
CA SER A 41 2.49 -0.08 -5.05
C SER A 41 3.65 0.73 -5.60
N HIS A 42 3.56 1.12 -6.87
CA HIS A 42 4.49 2.06 -7.50
C HIS A 42 3.76 3.37 -7.71
N PHE A 43 4.27 4.44 -7.10
CA PHE A 43 3.68 5.77 -7.22
C PHE A 43 4.55 6.64 -8.11
N LEU A 44 3.95 7.20 -9.15
CA LEU A 44 4.59 8.25 -9.95
C LEU A 44 4.64 9.56 -9.12
N PRO A 45 5.48 10.53 -9.49
CA PRO A 45 5.39 11.85 -8.89
C PRO A 45 3.96 12.39 -8.97
N GLY A 46 3.41 12.84 -7.85
CA GLY A 46 2.02 13.27 -7.76
C GLY A 46 0.99 12.16 -7.61
N GLY A 47 1.41 10.90 -7.68
CA GLY A 47 0.51 9.77 -7.47
C GLY A 47 0.23 9.51 -6.00
N GLY A 48 -0.87 8.80 -5.72
CA GLY A 48 -1.26 8.54 -4.36
C GLY A 48 -2.58 7.81 -4.23
N ALA A 49 -3.23 8.01 -3.10
CA ALA A 49 -4.55 7.47 -2.80
C ALA A 49 -5.38 8.50 -2.05
N GLU A 50 -6.64 8.61 -2.44
CA GLU A 50 -7.61 9.46 -1.76
C GLU A 50 -7.88 8.98 -0.34
N TRP A 51 -8.50 9.81 0.47
CA TRP A 51 -8.92 9.46 1.82
C TRP A 51 -9.73 8.16 1.82
N GLY A 52 -9.37 7.24 2.68
CA GLY A 52 -10.03 5.96 2.80
C GLY A 52 -9.70 5.24 4.09
N TYR A 53 -10.33 4.09 4.28
CA TYR A 53 -10.14 3.18 5.42
C TYR A 53 -10.63 3.72 6.77
N GLU A 54 -11.30 4.85 6.84
CA GLU A 54 -11.83 5.40 8.09
C GLU A 54 -12.84 4.47 8.78
N ASP A 55 -13.63 3.74 7.99
CA ASP A 55 -14.62 2.78 8.49
C ASP A 55 -14.22 1.33 8.21
N ASN A 56 -12.93 1.06 8.26
CA ASN A 56 -12.40 -0.27 7.93
C ASN A 56 -11.65 -0.84 9.14
N PRO A 57 -12.05 -2.02 9.68
CA PRO A 57 -11.46 -2.58 10.88
C PRO A 57 -10.13 -3.29 10.66
N LEU A 58 -9.62 -3.34 9.45
CA LEU A 58 -8.40 -4.07 9.13
C LEU A 58 -7.16 -3.31 9.57
N GLU A 59 -6.13 -4.06 9.92
CA GLU A 59 -4.81 -3.52 10.20
C GLU A 59 -4.00 -3.47 8.90
N LYS A 60 -3.14 -2.45 8.78
CA LYS A 60 -2.34 -2.24 7.56
C LYS A 60 -0.91 -1.90 7.92
N VAL A 61 0.01 -2.39 7.12
CA VAL A 61 1.42 -2.05 7.22
C VAL A 61 1.87 -1.51 5.87
N TYR A 62 2.57 -0.38 5.89
CA TYR A 62 3.26 0.16 4.73
C TYR A 62 4.77 0.09 4.97
N PHE A 63 5.51 -0.30 3.94
CA PHE A 63 6.97 -0.38 4.02
C PHE A 63 7.55 0.18 2.72
N VAL A 64 8.28 1.29 2.81
CA VAL A 64 8.84 1.96 1.63
C VAL A 64 10.12 1.28 1.21
N LEU A 65 10.17 0.83 -0.04
CA LEU A 65 11.33 0.19 -0.64
C LEU A 65 12.23 1.20 -1.36
N LYS A 66 11.63 2.23 -1.94
CA LYS A 66 12.33 3.21 -2.77
C LYS A 66 11.55 4.51 -2.78
N GLY A 67 12.29 5.62 -2.75
CA GLY A 67 11.69 6.95 -2.81
C GLY A 67 11.11 7.38 -1.48
N GLU A 68 10.12 8.27 -1.54
CA GLU A 68 9.52 8.89 -0.38
C GLU A 68 8.01 8.99 -0.57
N ILE A 69 7.25 8.67 0.46
CA ILE A 69 5.80 8.72 0.46
C ILE A 69 5.33 9.50 1.69
N THR A 70 4.35 10.36 1.50
CA THR A 70 3.69 11.08 2.59
C THR A 70 2.33 10.46 2.86
N VAL A 71 2.06 10.13 4.12
CA VAL A 71 0.78 9.58 4.58
C VAL A 71 0.16 10.57 5.55
N LYS A 72 -1.09 10.95 5.29
CA LYS A 72 -1.82 11.90 6.14
C LYS A 72 -3.00 11.23 6.82
N SER A 73 -3.11 11.40 8.13
CA SER A 73 -4.32 11.10 8.89
C SER A 73 -5.06 12.42 9.19
N LYS A 74 -6.10 12.35 10.01
CA LYS A 74 -6.82 13.56 10.43
C LYS A 74 -5.99 14.49 11.32
N THR A 75 -4.98 13.93 11.99
CA THR A 75 -4.25 14.63 13.04
C THR A 75 -2.77 14.82 12.73
N GLU A 76 -2.22 14.07 11.81
CA GLU A 76 -0.79 14.15 11.53
C GLU A 76 -0.45 13.82 10.08
N GLU A 77 0.72 14.25 9.68
CA GLU A 77 1.31 13.97 8.37
C GLU A 77 2.66 13.32 8.62
N ILE A 78 2.87 12.14 8.05
CA ILE A 78 4.09 11.37 8.25
C ILE A 78 4.77 11.16 6.92
N VAL A 79 6.07 11.46 6.86
CA VAL A 79 6.89 11.23 5.67
C VAL A 79 7.67 9.93 5.88
N LEU A 80 7.50 9.00 4.95
CA LEU A 80 8.19 7.71 4.94
C LEU A 80 9.27 7.72 3.86
N GLY A 81 10.51 7.52 4.26
CA GLY A 81 11.62 7.32 3.33
C GLY A 81 11.95 5.83 3.19
N LYS A 82 12.99 5.55 2.40
CA LYS A 82 13.45 4.18 2.15
C LYS A 82 13.69 3.43 3.47
N TRP A 83 13.11 2.23 3.57
CA TRP A 83 13.18 1.33 4.72
C TRP A 83 12.35 1.76 5.93
N ASP A 84 11.59 2.83 5.84
CA ASP A 84 10.64 3.19 6.88
C ASP A 84 9.38 2.36 6.77
N SER A 85 8.81 2.03 7.91
CA SER A 85 7.53 1.32 7.99
C SER A 85 6.52 2.12 8.78
N LEU A 86 5.24 1.90 8.47
CA LEU A 86 4.11 2.54 9.13
C LEU A 86 3.05 1.49 9.44
N PHE A 87 2.54 1.52 10.65
CA PHE A 87 1.39 0.72 11.04
C PHE A 87 0.15 1.60 11.11
N LEU A 88 -0.95 1.13 10.51
CA LEU A 88 -2.26 1.75 10.65
C LEU A 88 -3.20 0.73 11.29
N GLY A 89 -3.78 1.12 12.42
CA GLY A 89 -4.73 0.29 13.15
C GLY A 89 -6.14 0.33 12.54
N PRO A 90 -7.08 -0.39 13.19
CA PRO A 90 -8.46 -0.38 12.75
C PRO A 90 -9.04 1.05 12.71
N ASN A 91 -9.77 1.32 11.65
CA ASN A 91 -10.50 2.59 11.44
C ASN A 91 -9.60 3.84 11.36
N GLU A 92 -8.31 3.67 11.12
CA GLU A 92 -7.41 4.80 10.86
C GLU A 92 -7.48 5.14 9.38
N GLY A 93 -8.24 6.18 9.06
CA GLY A 93 -8.31 6.71 7.70
C GLY A 93 -7.03 7.43 7.32
N ARG A 94 -6.74 7.43 6.02
CA ARG A 94 -5.52 8.04 5.50
C ARG A 94 -5.68 8.48 4.04
N GLU A 95 -4.87 9.44 3.64
CA GLU A 95 -4.55 9.68 2.24
C GLU A 95 -3.04 9.51 2.03
N ILE A 96 -2.65 9.19 0.80
CA ILE A 96 -1.26 8.95 0.42
C ILE A 96 -0.91 9.87 -0.73
N ILE A 97 0.30 10.43 -0.72
CA ILE A 97 0.78 11.24 -1.83
C ILE A 97 2.30 11.13 -1.98
N ASN A 98 2.75 10.96 -3.21
CA ASN A 98 4.14 11.13 -3.57
C ASN A 98 4.36 12.60 -3.95
N LYS A 99 4.88 13.39 -3.01
CA LYS A 99 5.12 14.83 -3.21
C LYS A 99 6.45 15.12 -3.91
N THR A 100 7.22 14.07 -4.20
CA THR A 100 8.56 14.24 -4.78
C THR A 100 8.50 14.21 -6.31
N ASN A 101 9.63 14.46 -6.94
CA ASN A 101 9.76 14.35 -8.39
C ASN A 101 10.38 13.03 -8.85
N LYS A 102 10.37 12.00 -7.98
CA LYS A 102 10.89 10.67 -8.28
C LYS A 102 9.82 9.62 -7.99
N PRO A 103 9.82 8.49 -8.73
CA PRO A 103 8.93 7.38 -8.39
C PRO A 103 9.22 6.81 -7.00
N ALA A 104 8.20 6.26 -6.38
CA ALA A 104 8.31 5.60 -5.10
C ALA A 104 7.67 4.22 -5.14
N SER A 105 8.22 3.27 -4.39
CA SER A 105 7.69 1.91 -4.30
C SER A 105 7.49 1.53 -2.84
N MET A 106 6.34 0.91 -2.56
CA MET A 106 5.93 0.61 -1.19
C MET A 106 5.25 -0.76 -1.15
N LEU A 107 5.63 -1.58 -0.17
CA LEU A 107 4.88 -2.79 0.16
C LEU A 107 3.71 -2.43 1.06
N VAL A 108 2.60 -3.12 0.82
CA VAL A 108 1.38 -2.98 1.61
C VAL A 108 0.99 -4.36 2.10
N VAL A 109 0.77 -4.51 3.40
CA VAL A 109 0.24 -5.74 3.98
C VAL A 109 -1.05 -5.42 4.72
N ILE A 110 -2.11 -6.15 4.40
CA ILE A 110 -3.42 -5.96 5.01
C ILE A 110 -3.95 -7.33 5.40
N ASN A 111 -4.47 -7.47 6.63
CA ASN A 111 -5.09 -8.72 7.03
C ASN A 111 -6.45 -8.89 6.38
N TYR A 112 -6.88 -10.14 6.22
CA TYR A 112 -8.26 -10.42 5.84
C TYR A 112 -9.14 -10.37 7.09
N PRO A 113 -10.41 -10.01 6.96
CA PRO A 113 -11.34 -10.08 8.09
C PRO A 113 -11.57 -11.54 8.49
N ASP A 114 -11.76 -11.75 9.77
CA ASP A 114 -12.06 -13.09 10.32
C ASP A 114 -13.48 -13.55 9.98
#